data_f2ae3c0579c3c59eb7511a92a55490aa
#
_entry.id   f2ae3c0579c3c59eb7511a92a55490aa
#
_cell.length_a   1.000
_cell.length_b   1.000
_cell.length_c   1.000
_cell.angle_alpha   90.00
_cell.angle_beta   90.00
_cell.angle_gamma   90.00
#
_symmetry.space_group_name_H-M   'P 1'
#
loop_
_entity.id
_entity.type
_entity.pdbx_description
1 polymer ?
#
loop_
_entity_poly.entity_id
_entity_poly.type
_entity_poly.pdbx_seq_one_letter_code
_entity_poly.pdbx_strand_id
1 'polypeptide(L)'
;MNCEVRKYQKLNELAETNGIVVFGGREDMNIFLGELRQAFAIEQKMYNRSIAGLSVKDAVAVYDECVAPIAPETVLIHIGEADRKFFEEHPSEFDNKYRELLSHIKSQNKKCRIAVISLRNYESNPQIEEINKHLKYIADFEKCEYGNIANKKVWNPKSTMNAVSFIYDIGFIRPLKNKRPLYDLVKILFCCEA
;
A
#
# COMPACT_ATOMS: atom_id res chain seq x y z
N MET A 1 2.22 10.80 14.64
CA MET A 1 2.99 9.55 14.42
C MET A 1 3.03 8.67 15.67
N ASN A 2 3.55 9.10 16.82
CA ASN A 2 3.66 8.23 18.03
C ASN A 2 2.33 7.65 18.55
N CYS A 3 1.19 8.33 18.35
CA CYS A 3 -0.12 7.83 18.80
C CYS A 3 -0.59 6.66 17.92
N GLU A 4 -0.46 6.79 16.61
CA GLU A 4 -0.83 5.75 15.64
C GLU A 4 0.08 4.52 15.78
N VAL A 5 1.37 4.71 15.99
CA VAL A 5 2.32 3.61 16.23
C VAL A 5 1.89 2.80 17.45
N ARG A 6 1.64 3.45 18.59
CA ARG A 6 1.16 2.77 19.81
C ARG A 6 -0.16 2.04 19.62
N LYS A 7 -1.09 2.63 18.84
CA LYS A 7 -2.35 1.98 18.48
C LYS A 7 -2.09 0.71 17.68
N TYR A 8 -1.20 0.76 16.69
CA TYR A 8 -0.89 -0.40 15.87
C TYR A 8 -0.13 -1.48 16.62
N GLN A 9 0.78 -1.11 17.54
CA GLN A 9 1.43 -2.08 18.42
C GLN A 9 0.41 -2.88 19.24
N LYS A 10 -0.60 -2.21 19.84
CA LYS A 10 -1.67 -2.90 20.56
C LYS A 10 -2.56 -3.75 19.66
N LEU A 11 -2.87 -3.28 18.46
CA LEU A 11 -3.65 -4.05 17.49
C LEU A 11 -2.88 -5.28 16.95
N ASN A 12 -1.56 -5.23 16.96
CA ASN A 12 -0.73 -6.36 16.57
C ASN A 12 -0.82 -7.54 17.55
N GLU A 13 -1.14 -7.28 18.83
CA GLU A 13 -1.38 -8.36 19.82
C GLU A 13 -2.58 -9.25 19.43
N LEU A 14 -3.50 -8.72 18.64
CA LEU A 14 -4.71 -9.41 18.15
C LEU A 14 -4.61 -9.86 16.69
N ALA A 15 -3.52 -9.52 16.02
CA ALA A 15 -3.35 -9.79 14.60
C ALA A 15 -2.84 -11.22 14.37
N GLU A 16 -3.37 -11.86 13.33
CA GLU A 16 -2.85 -13.13 12.83
C GLU A 16 -1.70 -12.88 11.85
N THR A 17 -0.70 -13.73 11.85
CA THR A 17 0.44 -13.65 10.91
C THR A 17 0.05 -14.01 9.48
N ASN A 18 0.95 -13.75 8.53
CA ASN A 18 0.80 -14.08 7.10
C ASN A 18 -0.39 -13.38 6.40
N GLY A 19 -0.76 -12.19 6.88
CA GLY A 19 -1.78 -11.38 6.24
C GLY A 19 -1.23 -10.45 5.15
N ILE A 20 -2.15 -9.68 4.57
CA ILE A 20 -1.86 -8.59 3.63
C ILE A 20 -1.84 -7.28 4.44
N VAL A 21 -0.79 -6.50 4.30
CA VAL A 21 -0.67 -5.21 4.99
C VAL A 21 -0.63 -4.06 3.99
N VAL A 22 -1.49 -3.08 4.20
CA VAL A 22 -1.39 -1.75 3.55
C VAL A 22 -0.52 -0.89 4.44
N PHE A 23 0.60 -0.41 3.89
CA PHE A 23 1.58 0.43 4.55
C PHE A 23 1.77 1.72 3.76
N GLY A 24 1.09 2.77 4.19
CA GLY A 24 0.98 3.99 3.41
C GLY A 24 0.80 5.25 4.23
N GLY A 25 0.37 6.30 3.55
CA GLY A 25 0.17 7.63 4.09
C GLY A 25 -1.26 7.92 4.55
N ARG A 26 -1.56 9.22 4.62
CA ARG A 26 -2.87 9.74 5.08
C ARG A 26 -4.04 9.22 4.24
N GLU A 27 -3.87 9.15 2.92
CA GLU A 27 -4.95 8.74 2.01
C GLU A 27 -5.43 7.31 2.31
N ASP A 28 -4.53 6.45 2.76
CA ASP A 28 -4.82 5.03 2.97
C ASP A 28 -5.43 4.73 4.34
N MET A 29 -5.34 5.64 5.29
CA MET A 29 -5.83 5.42 6.66
C MET A 29 -7.31 5.06 6.72
N ASN A 30 -8.10 5.54 5.76
CA ASN A 30 -9.55 5.35 5.70
C ASN A 30 -9.99 4.19 4.77
N ILE A 31 -9.06 3.35 4.31
CA ILE A 31 -9.43 2.17 3.53
C ILE A 31 -10.11 1.16 4.47
N PHE A 32 -11.37 0.82 4.16
CA PHE A 32 -12.21 -0.11 4.93
C PHE A 32 -11.87 -1.57 4.58
N LEU A 33 -10.70 -2.03 5.00
CA LEU A 33 -10.18 -3.35 4.62
C LEU A 33 -11.10 -4.51 5.00
N GLY A 34 -11.81 -4.42 6.11
CA GLY A 34 -12.75 -5.45 6.55
C GLY A 34 -13.91 -5.63 5.58
N GLU A 35 -14.51 -4.54 5.14
CA GLU A 35 -15.61 -4.55 4.18
C GLU A 35 -15.14 -5.00 2.79
N LEU A 36 -13.99 -4.49 2.34
CA LEU A 36 -13.39 -4.89 1.07
C LEU A 36 -13.04 -6.38 1.07
N ARG A 37 -12.51 -6.89 2.18
CA ARG A 37 -12.21 -8.31 2.34
C ARG A 37 -13.46 -9.16 2.16
N GLN A 38 -14.58 -8.77 2.78
CA GLN A 38 -15.85 -9.46 2.65
C GLN A 38 -16.41 -9.35 1.23
N ALA A 39 -16.47 -8.13 0.69
CA ALA A 39 -17.05 -7.86 -0.63
C ALA A 39 -16.34 -8.63 -1.76
N PHE A 40 -15.03 -8.78 -1.65
CA PHE A 40 -14.22 -9.45 -2.67
C PHE A 40 -13.82 -10.89 -2.29
N ALA A 41 -14.41 -11.47 -1.26
CA ALA A 41 -14.13 -12.81 -0.77
C ALA A 41 -12.62 -13.10 -0.65
N ILE A 42 -11.87 -12.15 -0.07
CA ILE A 42 -10.43 -12.30 0.16
C ILE A 42 -10.25 -13.15 1.42
N GLU A 43 -9.64 -14.32 1.27
CA GLU A 43 -9.43 -15.26 2.38
C GLU A 43 -8.39 -14.74 3.39
N GLN A 44 -7.31 -14.11 2.88
CA GLN A 44 -6.23 -13.59 3.70
C GLN A 44 -6.72 -12.50 4.64
N LYS A 45 -6.17 -12.45 5.85
CA LYS A 45 -6.37 -11.33 6.75
C LYS A 45 -5.75 -10.07 6.16
N MET A 46 -6.40 -8.94 6.38
CA MET A 46 -5.95 -7.65 5.84
C MET A 46 -5.81 -6.64 6.96
N TYR A 47 -4.70 -5.93 6.99
CA TYR A 47 -4.37 -4.97 8.03
C TYR A 47 -3.95 -3.64 7.43
N ASN A 48 -4.50 -2.55 7.96
CA ASN A 48 -4.06 -1.21 7.64
C ASN A 48 -3.05 -0.74 8.69
N ARG A 49 -1.85 -0.39 8.23
CA ARG A 49 -0.78 0.18 9.05
C ARG A 49 -0.30 1.51 8.48
N SER A 50 -1.21 2.22 7.81
CA SER A 50 -0.93 3.53 7.23
C SER A 50 -0.94 4.62 8.28
N ILE A 51 -0.03 5.58 8.18
CA ILE A 51 0.19 6.66 9.14
C ILE A 51 0.29 7.99 8.41
N ALA A 52 -0.48 8.98 8.87
CA ALA A 52 -0.43 10.32 8.29
C ALA A 52 0.97 10.94 8.41
N GLY A 53 1.49 11.45 7.30
CA GLY A 53 2.81 12.09 7.26
C GLY A 53 3.98 11.11 7.31
N LEU A 54 3.76 9.82 7.06
CA LEU A 54 4.84 8.83 6.98
C LEU A 54 5.79 9.19 5.84
N SER A 55 7.04 9.46 6.19
CA SER A 55 8.15 9.73 5.29
C SER A 55 8.99 8.47 5.05
N VAL A 56 9.63 8.39 3.90
CA VAL A 56 10.60 7.33 3.60
C VAL A 56 11.76 7.28 4.60
N LYS A 57 12.06 8.42 5.25
CA LYS A 57 13.10 8.52 6.29
C LYS A 57 12.75 7.73 7.55
N ASP A 58 11.48 7.69 7.90
CA ASP A 58 10.97 7.03 9.10
C ASP A 58 10.44 5.62 8.79
N ALA A 59 10.31 5.28 7.52
CA ALA A 59 9.56 4.11 7.07
C ALA A 59 10.12 2.79 7.60
N VAL A 60 11.44 2.63 7.71
CA VAL A 60 12.07 1.41 8.26
C VAL A 60 11.70 1.24 9.73
N ALA A 61 11.86 2.28 10.55
CA ALA A 61 11.55 2.22 11.97
C ALA A 61 10.05 1.94 12.22
N VAL A 62 9.17 2.61 11.47
CA VAL A 62 7.72 2.40 11.56
C VAL A 62 7.33 1.01 11.07
N TYR A 63 7.99 0.50 10.03
CA TYR A 63 7.77 -0.87 9.55
C TYR A 63 8.07 -1.88 10.66
N ASP A 64 9.22 -1.75 11.34
CA ASP A 64 9.63 -2.66 12.42
C ASP A 64 8.64 -2.64 13.59
N GLU A 65 8.11 -1.48 13.95
CA GLU A 65 7.18 -1.35 15.07
C GLU A 65 5.74 -1.78 14.72
N CYS A 66 5.29 -1.53 13.49
CA CYS A 66 3.88 -1.66 13.13
C CYS A 66 3.57 -2.83 12.19
N VAL A 67 4.48 -3.20 11.31
CA VAL A 67 4.24 -4.15 10.22
C VAL A 67 4.96 -5.48 10.46
N ALA A 68 6.24 -5.43 10.79
CA ALA A 68 7.08 -6.63 11.00
C ALA A 68 6.50 -7.64 12.00
N PRO A 69 5.88 -7.21 13.13
CA PRO A 69 5.31 -8.15 14.11
C PRO A 69 4.18 -9.03 13.56
N ILE A 70 3.51 -8.59 12.49
CA ILE A 70 2.46 -9.37 11.81
C ILE A 70 3.07 -10.45 10.89
N ALA A 71 4.37 -10.38 10.59
CA ALA A 71 5.04 -11.25 9.62
C ALA A 71 4.25 -11.37 8.30
N PRO A 72 4.02 -10.26 7.58
CA PRO A 72 3.09 -10.22 6.46
C PRO A 72 3.55 -11.13 5.31
N GLU A 73 2.58 -11.77 4.65
CA GLU A 73 2.80 -12.46 3.38
C GLU A 73 2.89 -11.48 2.20
N THR A 74 2.18 -10.36 2.31
CA THR A 74 2.14 -9.32 1.28
C THR A 74 2.14 -7.95 1.93
N VAL A 75 2.98 -7.04 1.43
CA VAL A 75 3.00 -5.63 1.81
C VAL A 75 2.74 -4.75 0.59
N LEU A 76 1.73 -3.90 0.70
CA LEU A 76 1.40 -2.88 -0.29
C LEU A 76 1.92 -1.55 0.23
N ILE A 77 2.96 -1.00 -0.39
CA ILE A 77 3.66 0.20 0.06
C ILE A 77 3.19 1.40 -0.76
N HIS A 78 2.53 2.36 -0.11
CA HIS A 78 2.06 3.60 -0.71
C HIS A 78 2.60 4.81 0.06
N ILE A 79 3.90 5.06 -0.08
CA ILE A 79 4.68 6.09 0.63
C ILE A 79 5.34 7.01 -0.39
N GLY A 80 5.53 8.29 -0.02
CA GLY A 80 6.20 9.30 -0.83
C GLY A 80 5.44 10.63 -0.92
N GLU A 81 4.14 10.66 -0.57
CA GLU A 81 3.37 11.91 -0.59
C GLU A 81 3.95 12.95 0.40
N ALA A 82 4.31 12.51 1.58
CA ALA A 82 4.92 13.35 2.61
C ALA A 82 6.35 13.80 2.24
N ASP A 83 6.97 13.16 1.27
CA ASP A 83 8.36 13.37 0.89
C ASP A 83 8.55 14.31 -0.30
N ARG A 84 7.50 14.96 -0.80
CA ARG A 84 7.56 15.77 -2.03
C ARG A 84 8.67 16.82 -1.99
N LYS A 85 8.79 17.57 -0.89
CA LYS A 85 9.85 18.57 -0.70
C LYS A 85 11.22 17.90 -0.59
N PHE A 86 11.31 16.81 0.15
CA PHE A 86 12.56 16.05 0.30
C PHE A 86 13.03 15.48 -1.04
N PHE A 87 12.11 14.93 -1.84
CA PHE A 87 12.42 14.46 -3.17
C PHE A 87 12.93 15.56 -4.09
N GLU A 88 12.31 16.74 -4.06
CA GLU A 88 12.75 17.89 -4.86
C GLU A 88 14.19 18.32 -4.55
N GLU A 89 14.55 18.33 -3.26
CA GLU A 89 15.88 18.74 -2.81
C GLU A 89 16.92 17.63 -2.93
N HIS A 90 16.52 16.36 -2.73
CA HIS A 90 17.41 15.22 -2.59
C HIS A 90 16.86 13.93 -3.26
N PRO A 91 16.63 13.90 -4.58
CA PRO A 91 15.99 12.76 -5.24
C PRO A 91 16.76 11.44 -5.08
N SER A 92 18.10 11.48 -5.16
CA SER A 92 18.93 10.28 -4.99
C SER A 92 18.88 9.73 -3.55
N GLU A 93 18.74 10.61 -2.55
CA GLU A 93 18.62 10.17 -1.16
C GLU A 93 17.23 9.56 -0.90
N PHE A 94 16.19 10.11 -1.51
CA PHE A 94 14.84 9.52 -1.50
C PHE A 94 14.89 8.09 -2.07
N ASP A 95 15.51 7.89 -3.23
CA ASP A 95 15.66 6.57 -3.85
C ASP A 95 16.39 5.59 -2.92
N ASN A 96 17.48 6.04 -2.32
CA ASN A 96 18.27 5.21 -1.40
C ASN A 96 17.46 4.82 -0.17
N LYS A 97 16.71 5.74 0.44
CA LYS A 97 15.85 5.46 1.59
C LYS A 97 14.72 4.50 1.24
N TYR A 98 14.14 4.66 0.06
CA TYR A 98 13.10 3.75 -0.40
C TYR A 98 13.65 2.33 -0.63
N ARG A 99 14.81 2.21 -1.26
CA ARG A 99 15.50 0.93 -1.48
C ARG A 99 15.94 0.29 -0.15
N GLU A 100 16.39 1.09 0.82
CA GLU A 100 16.69 0.63 2.18
C GLU A 100 15.46 -0.07 2.80
N LEU A 101 14.28 0.55 2.71
CA LEU A 101 13.03 -0.05 3.18
C LEU A 101 12.74 -1.39 2.49
N LEU A 102 12.79 -1.43 1.15
CA LEU A 102 12.50 -2.67 0.41
C LEU A 102 13.47 -3.80 0.74
N SER A 103 14.77 -3.49 0.83
CA SER A 103 15.82 -4.44 1.20
C SER A 103 15.64 -4.93 2.64
N HIS A 104 15.25 -4.03 3.56
CA HIS A 104 14.97 -4.37 4.95
C HIS A 104 13.82 -5.37 5.06
N ILE A 105 12.69 -5.11 4.40
CA ILE A 105 11.53 -6.03 4.36
C ILE A 105 11.94 -7.41 3.84
N LYS A 106 12.68 -7.46 2.74
CA LYS A 106 13.17 -8.72 2.16
C LYS A 106 14.13 -9.48 3.08
N SER A 107 14.95 -8.75 3.85
CA SER A 107 15.88 -9.38 4.78
C SER A 107 15.16 -10.10 5.92
N GLN A 108 14.04 -9.56 6.37
CA GLN A 108 13.22 -10.16 7.43
C GLN A 108 12.33 -11.30 6.92
N ASN A 109 11.76 -11.17 5.73
CA ASN A 109 10.94 -12.22 5.13
C ASN A 109 11.17 -12.31 3.60
N LYS A 110 12.04 -13.21 3.19
CA LYS A 110 12.37 -13.45 1.77
C LYS A 110 11.18 -13.88 0.91
N LYS A 111 10.10 -14.38 1.52
CA LYS A 111 8.88 -14.82 0.82
C LYS A 111 7.81 -13.75 0.78
N CYS A 112 8.02 -12.62 1.45
CA CYS A 112 7.08 -11.51 1.43
C CYS A 112 6.96 -10.94 0.01
N ARG A 113 5.75 -10.85 -0.48
CA ARG A 113 5.44 -10.15 -1.73
C ARG A 113 5.37 -8.67 -1.43
N ILE A 114 6.05 -7.88 -2.22
CA ILE A 114 6.09 -6.42 -2.04
C ILE A 114 5.58 -5.76 -3.31
N ALA A 115 4.59 -4.87 -3.18
CA ALA A 115 4.19 -3.97 -4.23
C ALA A 115 4.43 -2.53 -3.81
N VAL A 116 5.14 -1.80 -4.66
CA VAL A 116 5.26 -0.35 -4.59
C VAL A 116 4.09 0.25 -5.35
N ILE A 117 3.31 1.13 -4.70
CA ILE A 117 2.13 1.75 -5.28
C ILE A 117 2.48 3.19 -5.66
N SER A 118 2.12 3.60 -6.88
CA SER A 118 2.34 4.97 -7.35
C SER A 118 1.50 5.97 -6.56
N LEU A 119 2.00 7.17 -6.38
CA LEU A 119 1.22 8.29 -5.83
C LEU A 119 0.11 8.68 -6.81
N ARG A 120 -1.02 9.14 -6.28
CA ARG A 120 -2.13 9.65 -7.07
C ARG A 120 -1.79 11.00 -7.69
N ASN A 121 -2.18 11.21 -8.93
CA ASN A 121 -1.86 12.43 -9.69
C ASN A 121 -3.09 12.99 -10.40
N TYR A 122 -4.13 13.34 -9.64
CA TYR A 122 -5.40 13.83 -10.20
C TYR A 122 -5.28 15.15 -10.97
N GLU A 123 -4.33 16.00 -10.58
CA GLU A 123 -4.15 17.34 -11.13
C GLU A 123 -3.03 17.40 -12.16
N SER A 124 -2.54 16.25 -12.61
CA SER A 124 -1.40 16.17 -13.55
C SER A 124 -0.19 16.96 -13.06
N ASN A 125 0.13 16.82 -11.77
CA ASN A 125 1.25 17.49 -11.14
C ASN A 125 2.58 16.86 -11.63
N PRO A 126 3.48 17.64 -12.27
CA PRO A 126 4.73 17.12 -12.82
C PRO A 126 5.67 16.54 -11.76
N GLN A 127 5.68 17.09 -10.55
CA GLN A 127 6.50 16.57 -9.45
C GLN A 127 6.05 15.17 -9.02
N ILE A 128 4.73 14.94 -8.92
CA ILE A 128 4.20 13.62 -8.59
C ILE A 128 4.49 12.63 -9.72
N GLU A 129 4.40 13.08 -10.97
CA GLU A 129 4.76 12.24 -12.11
C GLU A 129 6.22 11.80 -12.04
N GLU A 130 7.12 12.71 -11.67
CA GLU A 130 8.54 12.39 -11.53
C GLU A 130 8.79 11.43 -10.36
N ILE A 131 8.19 11.66 -9.19
CA ILE A 131 8.24 10.70 -8.08
C ILE A 131 7.76 9.31 -8.53
N ASN A 132 6.67 9.23 -9.28
CA ASN A 132 6.14 7.96 -9.76
C ASN A 132 7.08 7.24 -10.74
N LYS A 133 7.85 7.96 -11.56
CA LYS A 133 8.91 7.37 -12.39
C LYS A 133 10.01 6.76 -11.53
N HIS A 134 10.45 7.47 -10.48
CA HIS A 134 11.43 6.96 -9.52
C HIS A 134 10.90 5.74 -8.78
N LEU A 135 9.66 5.77 -8.26
CA LEU A 135 9.03 4.62 -7.60
C LEU A 135 8.97 3.39 -8.51
N LYS A 136 8.63 3.59 -9.79
CA LYS A 136 8.65 2.50 -10.77
C LYS A 136 10.06 1.96 -10.98
N TYR A 137 11.05 2.83 -11.18
CA TYR A 137 12.43 2.43 -11.34
C TYR A 137 12.94 1.64 -10.12
N ILE A 138 12.66 2.12 -8.90
CA ILE A 138 13.02 1.45 -7.65
C ILE A 138 12.39 0.05 -7.57
N ALA A 139 11.08 -0.05 -7.88
CA ALA A 139 10.38 -1.33 -7.86
C ALA A 139 11.01 -2.33 -8.84
N ASP A 140 11.27 -1.90 -10.08
CA ASP A 140 11.89 -2.73 -11.12
C ASP A 140 13.32 -3.16 -10.68
N PHE A 141 14.13 -2.23 -10.18
CA PHE A 141 15.50 -2.50 -9.72
C PHE A 141 15.52 -3.50 -8.55
N GLU A 142 14.65 -3.31 -7.59
CA GLU A 142 14.52 -4.16 -6.41
C GLU A 142 13.70 -5.43 -6.69
N LYS A 143 13.25 -5.67 -7.92
CA LYS A 143 12.42 -6.83 -8.29
C LYS A 143 11.16 -6.96 -7.42
N CYS A 144 10.53 -5.83 -7.14
CA CYS A 144 9.23 -5.73 -6.51
C CYS A 144 8.14 -5.51 -7.57
N GLU A 145 6.90 -5.79 -7.22
CA GLU A 145 5.78 -5.47 -8.09
C GLU A 145 5.48 -3.97 -8.04
N TYR A 146 4.94 -3.41 -9.12
CA TYR A 146 4.56 -2.00 -9.19
C TYR A 146 3.09 -1.85 -9.52
N GLY A 147 2.35 -1.16 -8.68
CA GLY A 147 0.93 -0.86 -8.87
C GLY A 147 0.72 0.59 -9.30
N ASN A 148 0.34 0.81 -10.56
CA ASN A 148 0.08 2.16 -11.06
C ASN A 148 -1.37 2.58 -10.79
N ILE A 149 -1.56 3.54 -9.89
CA ILE A 149 -2.86 4.14 -9.55
C ILE A 149 -2.88 5.65 -9.84
N ALA A 150 -1.86 6.21 -10.50
CA ALA A 150 -1.68 7.66 -10.63
C ALA A 150 -2.94 8.38 -11.15
N ASN A 151 -3.61 7.82 -12.16
CA ASN A 151 -4.78 8.41 -12.79
C ASN A 151 -6.10 7.70 -12.37
N LYS A 152 -6.07 6.88 -11.32
CA LYS A 152 -7.26 6.16 -10.86
C LYS A 152 -8.02 6.99 -9.82
N LYS A 153 -9.35 7.02 -9.94
CA LYS A 153 -10.20 7.74 -8.99
C LYS A 153 -10.13 7.10 -7.60
N VAL A 154 -10.17 7.93 -6.55
CA VAL A 154 -10.29 7.45 -5.17
C VAL A 154 -11.65 6.79 -5.00
N TRP A 155 -11.65 5.66 -4.31
CA TRP A 155 -12.89 5.05 -3.88
C TRP A 155 -13.63 6.01 -2.94
N ASN A 156 -14.81 6.47 -3.35
CA ASN A 156 -15.64 7.36 -2.55
C ASN A 156 -16.80 6.55 -1.94
N PRO A 157 -16.87 6.38 -0.62
CA PRO A 157 -17.98 5.67 0.03
C PRO A 157 -19.36 6.26 -0.28
N LYS A 158 -19.44 7.56 -0.67
CA LYS A 158 -20.69 8.20 -1.10
C LYS A 158 -21.19 7.70 -2.46
N SER A 159 -20.37 7.03 -3.24
CA SER A 159 -20.76 6.38 -4.50
C SER A 159 -21.05 4.89 -4.32
N THR A 160 -21.66 4.52 -3.21
CA THR A 160 -21.96 3.13 -2.80
C THR A 160 -22.73 2.33 -3.87
N MET A 161 -23.60 2.99 -4.64
CA MET A 161 -24.30 2.36 -5.77
C MET A 161 -23.33 1.94 -6.90
N ASN A 162 -22.31 2.75 -7.18
CA ASN A 162 -21.32 2.43 -8.19
C ASN A 162 -20.31 1.36 -7.72
N ALA A 163 -20.07 1.28 -6.41
CA ALA A 163 -19.21 0.25 -5.84
C ALA A 163 -19.87 -1.14 -5.94
N VAL A 164 -21.19 -1.24 -5.73
CA VAL A 164 -21.92 -2.49 -5.87
C VAL A 164 -21.95 -2.95 -7.33
N SER A 165 -22.21 -2.04 -8.27
CA SER A 165 -22.13 -2.30 -9.71
C SER A 165 -20.73 -2.77 -10.11
N PHE A 166 -19.70 -2.09 -9.66
CA PHE A 166 -18.31 -2.45 -9.89
C PHE A 166 -17.95 -3.86 -9.37
N ILE A 167 -18.45 -4.24 -8.20
CA ILE A 167 -18.25 -5.59 -7.63
C ILE A 167 -18.86 -6.66 -8.54
N TYR A 168 -20.01 -6.40 -9.14
CA TYR A 168 -20.65 -7.33 -10.07
C TYR A 168 -19.99 -7.37 -11.43
N ASP A 169 -19.57 -6.23 -11.97
CA ASP A 169 -19.01 -6.11 -13.33
C ASP A 169 -17.62 -6.74 -13.48
N ILE A 170 -16.82 -6.77 -12.43
CA ILE A 170 -15.48 -7.40 -12.47
C ILE A 170 -15.48 -8.91 -12.27
N GLY A 171 -16.65 -9.54 -12.12
CA GLY A 171 -16.79 -11.02 -12.07
C GLY A 171 -16.06 -11.70 -10.91
N PHE A 172 -15.83 -10.99 -9.82
CA PHE A 172 -15.03 -11.44 -8.66
C PHE A 172 -15.75 -12.42 -7.72
N ILE A 173 -16.90 -12.96 -8.11
CA ILE A 173 -17.71 -13.88 -7.28
C ILE A 173 -17.20 -15.31 -7.36
N ARG A 174 -15.93 -15.56 -7.61
CA ARG A 174 -15.39 -16.91 -7.51
C ARG A 174 -14.40 -16.98 -6.36
N PRO A 175 -14.59 -17.89 -5.38
CA PRO A 175 -13.55 -18.18 -4.42
C PRO A 175 -12.33 -18.66 -5.19
N LEU A 176 -11.30 -17.85 -5.27
CA LEU A 176 -10.05 -18.23 -5.89
C LEU A 176 -9.35 -19.20 -4.93
N LYS A 177 -9.20 -20.45 -5.32
CA LYS A 177 -8.38 -21.44 -4.61
C LYS A 177 -6.89 -21.08 -4.56
N ASN A 178 -6.47 -20.07 -5.31
CA ASN A 178 -5.10 -19.59 -5.40
C ASN A 178 -4.99 -18.15 -4.88
N LYS A 179 -3.81 -17.80 -4.39
CA LYS A 179 -3.47 -16.40 -3.99
C LYS A 179 -3.82 -15.46 -5.12
N ARG A 180 -4.56 -14.40 -4.80
CA ARG A 180 -4.89 -13.37 -5.79
C ARG A 180 -3.62 -12.77 -6.35
N PRO A 181 -3.54 -12.52 -7.68
CA PRO A 181 -2.48 -11.72 -8.25
C PRO A 181 -2.38 -10.38 -7.52
N LEU A 182 -1.16 -9.87 -7.30
CA LEU A 182 -0.97 -8.62 -6.60
C LEU A 182 -1.62 -7.44 -7.32
N TYR A 183 -1.65 -7.49 -8.64
CA TYR A 183 -2.38 -6.54 -9.48
C TYR A 183 -3.86 -6.41 -9.09
N ASP A 184 -4.54 -7.53 -8.82
CA ASP A 184 -5.94 -7.51 -8.39
C ASP A 184 -6.12 -6.89 -7.02
N LEU A 185 -5.19 -7.14 -6.08
CA LEU A 185 -5.22 -6.50 -4.77
C LEU A 185 -5.03 -4.97 -4.87
N VAL A 186 -4.09 -4.54 -5.69
CA VAL A 186 -3.88 -3.11 -5.95
C VAL A 186 -5.14 -2.48 -6.56
N LYS A 187 -5.74 -3.13 -7.54
CA LYS A 187 -6.97 -2.67 -8.18
C LYS A 187 -8.11 -2.54 -7.17
N ILE A 188 -8.33 -3.56 -6.34
CA ILE A 188 -9.39 -3.57 -5.33
C ILE A 188 -9.20 -2.48 -4.29
N LEU A 189 -7.97 -2.29 -3.79
CA LEU A 189 -7.70 -1.42 -2.65
C LEU A 189 -7.51 0.04 -3.02
N PHE A 190 -6.98 0.31 -4.20
CA PHE A 190 -6.55 1.65 -4.58
C PHE A 190 -7.26 2.21 -5.82
N CYS A 191 -7.92 1.38 -6.62
CA CYS A 191 -8.56 1.80 -7.86
C CYS A 191 -10.06 1.55 -7.81
N CYS A 192 -10.87 2.61 -7.96
CA CYS A 192 -12.23 2.49 -8.44
C CYS A 192 -12.21 2.77 -9.94
N GLU A 193 -12.43 1.75 -10.75
CA GLU A 193 -12.83 1.96 -12.13
C GLU A 193 -14.34 2.18 -12.11
N ALA A 194 -14.76 3.38 -12.55
CA ALA A 194 -16.16 3.70 -12.81
C ALA A 194 -16.52 3.15 -14.18
#